data_17ac3f405bc4267d31051d6132e55181
#
_entry.id   17ac3f405bc4267d31051d6132e55181
#
_cell.length_a   1.000
_cell.length_b   1.000
_cell.length_c   1.000
_cell.angle_alpha   90.00
_cell.angle_beta   90.00
_cell.angle_gamma   90.00
#
_symmetry.space_group_name_H-M   'P 1'
#
loop_
_entity.id
_entity.type
_entity.pdbx_description
1 polymer ?
#
loop_
_entity_poly.entity_id
_entity_poly.type
_entity_poly.pdbx_seq_one_letter_code
_entity_poly.pdbx_strand_id
1 'polypeptide(L)'
;SVAKLRIPKRYRHPALEERLSRRRMAQEARSLLRCRRAGISAPVVYFVDYVTNSIYLEDIVDSITVQDHINAVQRSGNDTSSLLVLAEKMGELLARMHDEDIIHGDLTTSNILLRPPTEKLDLVLIDFGLSFISGLPEDKGVDLYVLEKAFLSTHPDTEMMFKALLKTYAATSKKSGPVIKRLDEVRLRGRKRSMIG
;
A
#
# COMPACT_ATOMS: atom_id res chain seq x y z
N SER A 1 2.08 -19.90 8.14
CA SER A 1 1.12 -19.33 7.16
C SER A 1 0.08 -18.49 7.88
N VAL A 2 -0.39 -17.42 7.22
CA VAL A 2 -1.49 -16.59 7.70
C VAL A 2 -2.73 -16.89 6.87
N ALA A 3 -3.86 -17.14 7.53
CA ALA A 3 -5.15 -17.27 6.88
C ALA A 3 -5.93 -15.96 7.01
N LYS A 4 -6.29 -15.35 5.90
CA LYS A 4 -7.12 -14.16 5.85
C LYS A 4 -8.56 -14.57 5.54
N LEU A 5 -9.45 -14.40 6.52
CA LEU A 5 -10.87 -14.71 6.40
C LEU A 5 -11.67 -13.46 6.03
N ARG A 6 -12.54 -13.57 5.04
CA ARG A 6 -13.54 -12.54 4.72
C ARG A 6 -14.87 -12.89 5.34
N ILE A 7 -15.32 -12.07 6.28
CA ILE A 7 -16.61 -12.25 6.96
C ILE A 7 -17.72 -11.65 6.08
N PRO A 8 -18.78 -12.41 5.74
CA PRO A 8 -19.91 -11.91 4.99
C PRO A 8 -20.62 -10.76 5.71
N LYS A 9 -21.10 -9.78 4.94
CA LYS A 9 -21.85 -8.67 5.49
C LYS A 9 -23.34 -9.01 5.57
N ARG A 10 -23.90 -9.03 6.76
CA ARG A 10 -25.29 -9.47 7.04
C ARG A 10 -26.37 -8.64 6.35
N TYR A 11 -26.10 -7.40 5.98
CA TYR A 11 -27.08 -6.51 5.34
C TYR A 11 -27.22 -6.70 3.83
N ARG A 12 -26.38 -7.57 3.22
CA ARG A 12 -26.42 -7.86 1.80
C ARG A 12 -27.18 -9.14 1.51
N HIS A 13 -27.80 -9.21 0.33
CA HIS A 13 -28.38 -10.45 -0.14
C HIS A 13 -27.30 -11.55 -0.23
N PRO A 14 -27.54 -12.78 0.30
CA PRO A 14 -26.51 -13.83 0.37
C PRO A 14 -25.81 -14.14 -0.96
N ALA A 15 -26.57 -14.23 -2.07
CA ALA A 15 -26.01 -14.50 -3.40
C ALA A 15 -25.11 -13.36 -3.89
N LEU A 16 -25.47 -12.09 -3.60
CA LEU A 16 -24.65 -10.93 -3.92
C LEU A 16 -23.38 -10.92 -3.10
N GLU A 17 -23.46 -11.18 -1.79
CA GLU A 17 -22.32 -11.22 -0.88
C GLU A 17 -21.32 -12.30 -1.29
N GLU A 18 -21.78 -13.50 -1.60
CA GLU A 18 -20.93 -14.58 -2.08
C GLU A 18 -20.18 -14.20 -3.35
N ARG A 19 -20.87 -13.62 -4.33
CA ARG A 19 -20.25 -13.19 -5.58
C ARG A 19 -19.23 -12.08 -5.36
N LEU A 20 -19.51 -11.10 -4.51
CA LEU A 20 -18.58 -10.00 -4.18
C LEU A 20 -17.36 -10.53 -3.44
N SER A 21 -17.53 -11.43 -2.48
CA SER A 21 -16.43 -12.05 -1.72
C SER A 21 -15.50 -12.83 -2.63
N ARG A 22 -16.04 -13.68 -3.51
CA ARG A 22 -15.25 -14.41 -4.50
C ARG A 22 -14.48 -13.49 -5.44
N ARG A 23 -15.12 -12.44 -5.93
CA ARG A 23 -14.49 -11.47 -6.83
C ARG A 23 -13.33 -10.75 -6.14
N ARG A 24 -13.51 -10.32 -4.88
CA ARG A 24 -12.46 -9.64 -4.10
C ARG A 24 -11.30 -10.57 -3.80
N MET A 25 -11.55 -11.82 -3.44
CA MET A 25 -10.50 -12.81 -3.18
C MET A 25 -9.69 -13.10 -4.44
N ALA A 26 -10.35 -13.28 -5.58
CA ALA A 26 -9.69 -13.48 -6.86
C ALA A 26 -8.83 -12.27 -7.24
N GLN A 27 -9.32 -11.06 -6.99
CA GLN A 27 -8.59 -9.83 -7.27
C GLN A 27 -7.38 -9.66 -6.36
N GLU A 28 -7.50 -9.94 -5.07
CA GLU A 28 -6.39 -9.93 -4.12
C GLU A 28 -5.30 -10.93 -4.54
N ALA A 29 -5.69 -12.17 -4.82
CA ALA A 29 -4.75 -13.20 -5.29
C ALA A 29 -4.06 -12.81 -6.59
N ARG A 30 -4.79 -12.22 -7.53
CA ARG A 30 -4.24 -11.74 -8.82
C ARG A 30 -3.21 -10.64 -8.61
N SER A 31 -3.50 -9.68 -7.76
CA SER A 31 -2.58 -8.58 -7.45
C SER A 31 -1.30 -9.10 -6.79
N LEU A 32 -1.42 -10.00 -5.82
CA LEU A 32 -0.27 -10.63 -5.15
C LEU A 32 0.60 -11.42 -6.13
N LEU A 33 -0.01 -12.22 -6.99
CA LEU A 33 0.70 -12.98 -8.02
C LEU A 33 1.41 -12.07 -9.00
N ARG A 34 0.78 -10.97 -9.41
CA ARG A 34 1.36 -9.99 -10.32
C ARG A 34 2.57 -9.30 -9.68
N CYS A 35 2.49 -8.92 -8.40
CA CYS A 35 3.64 -8.42 -7.65
C CYS A 35 4.80 -9.42 -7.68
N ARG A 36 4.55 -10.67 -7.37
CA ARG A 36 5.57 -11.72 -7.34
C ARG A 36 6.26 -11.90 -8.69
N ARG A 37 5.50 -11.95 -9.77
CA ARG A 37 6.03 -12.07 -11.14
C ARG A 37 6.90 -10.88 -11.55
N ALA A 38 6.58 -9.69 -11.05
CA ALA A 38 7.33 -8.47 -11.31
C ALA A 38 8.53 -8.27 -10.38
N GLY A 39 8.78 -9.20 -9.45
CA GLY A 39 9.84 -9.08 -8.46
C GLY A 39 9.55 -8.03 -7.38
N ILE A 40 8.29 -7.68 -7.18
CA ILE A 40 7.84 -6.80 -6.11
C ILE A 40 7.53 -7.65 -4.88
N SER A 41 8.13 -7.29 -3.74
CA SER A 41 8.01 -8.06 -2.51
C SER A 41 6.61 -7.97 -1.92
N ALA A 42 5.92 -9.09 -1.89
CA ALA A 42 4.58 -9.27 -1.35
C ALA A 42 4.41 -10.73 -0.90
N PRO A 43 3.45 -11.06 -0.02
CA PRO A 43 3.25 -12.43 0.42
C PRO A 43 2.95 -13.40 -0.72
N VAL A 44 3.48 -14.61 -0.64
CA VAL A 44 3.10 -15.70 -1.54
C VAL A 44 1.69 -16.18 -1.21
N VAL A 45 0.86 -16.38 -2.22
CA VAL A 45 -0.44 -17.02 -2.07
C VAL A 45 -0.24 -18.53 -2.13
N TYR A 46 -0.55 -19.24 -1.04
CA TYR A 46 -0.47 -20.70 -1.00
C TYR A 46 -1.75 -21.35 -1.50
N PHE A 47 -2.89 -20.78 -1.10
CA PHE A 47 -4.18 -21.40 -1.38
C PHE A 47 -5.32 -20.38 -1.25
N VAL A 48 -6.37 -20.54 -2.08
CA VAL A 48 -7.61 -19.75 -2.00
C VAL A 48 -8.76 -20.72 -1.82
N ASP A 49 -9.50 -20.59 -0.72
CA ASP A 49 -10.66 -21.40 -0.41
C ASP A 49 -11.94 -20.55 -0.54
N TYR A 50 -12.68 -20.78 -1.61
CA TYR A 50 -13.92 -20.07 -1.87
C TYR A 50 -15.10 -20.55 -1.01
N VAL A 51 -14.98 -21.73 -0.41
CA VAL A 51 -16.04 -22.29 0.46
C VAL A 51 -16.03 -21.57 1.81
N THR A 52 -14.84 -21.42 2.39
CA THR A 52 -14.65 -20.73 3.67
C THR A 52 -14.34 -19.26 3.55
N ASN A 53 -14.28 -18.70 2.32
CA ASN A 53 -13.86 -17.32 2.05
C ASN A 53 -12.49 -16.97 2.64
N SER A 54 -11.52 -17.87 2.49
CA SER A 54 -10.19 -17.74 3.08
C SER A 54 -9.09 -17.70 2.02
N ILE A 55 -8.10 -16.85 2.23
CA ILE A 55 -6.84 -16.85 1.48
C ILE A 55 -5.72 -17.23 2.45
N TYR A 56 -4.91 -18.20 2.08
CA TYR A 56 -3.75 -18.64 2.84
C TYR A 56 -2.50 -18.04 2.24
N LEU A 57 -1.80 -17.23 3.02
CA LEU A 57 -0.65 -16.42 2.59
C LEU A 57 0.61 -16.82 3.35
N GLU A 58 1.76 -16.45 2.75
CA GLU A 58 3.03 -16.44 3.44
C GLU A 58 2.94 -15.55 4.69
N ASP A 59 3.47 -16.06 5.80
CA ASP A 59 3.66 -15.29 7.01
C ASP A 59 5.02 -14.60 6.95
N ILE A 60 5.04 -13.27 7.05
CA ILE A 60 6.28 -12.50 7.06
C ILE A 60 6.78 -12.44 8.49
N VAL A 61 7.47 -13.49 8.90
CA VAL A 61 7.87 -13.74 10.30
C VAL A 61 8.83 -12.65 10.82
N ASP A 62 8.65 -12.29 12.09
CA ASP A 62 9.48 -11.33 12.82
C ASP A 62 9.59 -9.94 12.16
N SER A 63 8.67 -9.62 11.27
CA SER A 63 8.59 -8.30 10.65
C SER A 63 7.92 -7.28 11.57
N ILE A 64 8.24 -6.00 11.33
CA ILE A 64 7.54 -4.88 11.96
C ILE A 64 6.91 -4.01 10.85
N THR A 65 5.87 -3.27 11.19
CA THR A 65 5.29 -2.31 10.23
C THR A 65 6.19 -1.09 10.08
N VAL A 66 6.16 -0.47 8.91
CA VAL A 66 6.80 0.83 8.68
C VAL A 66 6.24 1.86 9.67
N GLN A 67 4.95 1.79 9.99
CA GLN A 67 4.33 2.66 11.00
C GLN A 67 5.02 2.55 12.35
N ASP A 68 5.22 1.35 12.86
CA ASP A 68 5.88 1.13 14.16
C ASP A 68 7.34 1.57 14.12
N HIS A 69 8.03 1.33 12.99
CA HIS A 69 9.41 1.76 12.82
C HIS A 69 9.54 3.29 12.85
N ILE A 70 8.70 4.01 12.10
CA ILE A 70 8.68 5.49 12.12
C ILE A 70 8.41 5.99 13.53
N ASN A 71 7.39 5.45 14.19
CA ASN A 71 7.04 5.84 15.55
C ASN A 71 8.19 5.61 16.53
N ALA A 72 8.90 4.49 16.43
CA ALA A 72 10.04 4.17 17.27
C ALA A 72 11.20 5.15 17.06
N VAL A 73 11.53 5.48 15.80
CA VAL A 73 12.59 6.45 15.48
C VAL A 73 12.24 7.84 16.01
N GLN A 74 11.01 8.28 15.84
CA GLN A 74 10.56 9.59 16.35
C GLN A 74 10.59 9.67 17.88
N ARG A 75 10.20 8.60 18.57
CA ARG A 75 10.23 8.53 20.04
C ARG A 75 11.65 8.48 20.62
N SER A 76 12.58 7.88 19.90
CA SER A 76 13.97 7.76 20.37
C SER A 76 14.71 9.09 20.44
N GLY A 77 14.22 10.12 19.76
CA GLY A 77 14.88 11.42 19.62
C GLY A 77 16.19 11.35 18.83
N ASN A 78 16.50 10.22 18.21
CA ASN A 78 17.69 10.02 17.39
C ASN A 78 17.55 10.75 16.03
N ASP A 79 18.64 10.78 15.28
CA ASP A 79 18.68 11.36 13.94
C ASP A 79 17.62 10.72 13.03
N THR A 80 16.74 11.57 12.48
CA THR A 80 15.66 11.15 11.56
C THR A 80 16.13 11.01 10.12
N SER A 81 17.42 11.19 9.84
CA SER A 81 17.96 11.04 8.46
C SER A 81 17.74 9.64 7.89
N SER A 82 17.73 8.61 8.73
CA SER A 82 17.43 7.24 8.33
C SER A 82 16.00 7.10 7.75
N LEU A 83 15.06 7.93 8.18
CA LEU A 83 13.69 7.94 7.66
C LEU A 83 13.62 8.45 6.22
N LEU A 84 14.56 9.32 5.79
CA LEU A 84 14.64 9.76 4.40
C LEU A 84 15.05 8.61 3.48
N VAL A 85 16.00 7.78 3.92
CA VAL A 85 16.42 6.59 3.16
C VAL A 85 15.26 5.58 3.07
N LEU A 86 14.52 5.38 4.15
CA LEU A 86 13.31 4.56 4.14
C LEU A 86 12.27 5.11 3.14
N ALA A 87 12.04 6.42 3.14
CA ALA A 87 11.11 7.07 2.21
C ALA A 87 11.51 6.87 0.74
N GLU A 88 12.79 6.94 0.44
CA GLU A 88 13.32 6.66 -0.90
C GLU A 88 13.03 5.21 -1.31
N LYS A 89 13.27 4.25 -0.42
CA LYS A 89 12.95 2.83 -0.64
C LYS A 89 11.45 2.60 -0.87
N MET A 90 10.61 3.29 -0.11
CA MET A 90 9.16 3.25 -0.32
C MET A 90 8.79 3.82 -1.69
N GLY A 91 9.37 4.94 -2.10
CA GLY A 91 9.14 5.54 -3.41
C GLY A 91 9.51 4.61 -4.57
N GLU A 92 10.65 3.93 -4.49
CA GLU A 92 11.07 2.92 -5.47
C GLU A 92 10.06 1.77 -5.55
N LEU A 93 9.64 1.24 -4.40
CA LEU A 93 8.70 0.13 -4.32
C LEU A 93 7.34 0.47 -4.95
N LEU A 94 6.80 1.63 -4.62
CA LEU A 94 5.52 2.09 -5.13
C LEU A 94 5.57 2.42 -6.63
N ALA A 95 6.68 2.99 -7.11
CA ALA A 95 6.90 3.21 -8.53
C ALA A 95 6.88 1.91 -9.33
N ARG A 96 7.55 0.88 -8.83
CA ARG A 96 7.56 -0.45 -9.46
C ARG A 96 6.17 -1.09 -9.45
N MET A 97 5.44 -0.98 -8.35
CA MET A 97 4.07 -1.47 -8.24
C MET A 97 3.14 -0.79 -9.26
N HIS A 98 3.18 0.54 -9.33
CA HIS A 98 2.36 1.29 -10.28
C HIS A 98 2.78 1.08 -11.74
N ASP A 99 4.06 0.87 -12.02
CA ASP A 99 4.53 0.55 -13.37
C ASP A 99 3.99 -0.81 -13.87
N GLU A 100 3.62 -1.70 -12.95
CA GLU A 100 2.91 -2.95 -13.23
C GLU A 100 1.38 -2.79 -13.21
N ASP A 101 0.88 -1.57 -13.19
CA ASP A 101 -0.55 -1.23 -13.16
C ASP A 101 -1.31 -1.80 -11.95
N ILE A 102 -0.62 -2.07 -10.86
CA ILE A 102 -1.22 -2.53 -9.61
C ILE A 102 -1.56 -1.30 -8.76
N ILE A 103 -2.85 -1.16 -8.41
CA ILE A 103 -3.33 -0.18 -7.45
C ILE A 103 -3.57 -0.91 -6.14
N HIS A 104 -2.94 -0.46 -5.07
CA HIS A 104 -3.05 -1.12 -3.78
C HIS A 104 -4.43 -0.90 -3.15
N GLY A 105 -4.91 0.32 -3.20
CA GLY A 105 -6.24 0.71 -2.72
C GLY A 105 -6.33 1.02 -1.23
N ASP A 106 -5.30 0.68 -0.45
CA ASP A 106 -5.25 0.94 1.00
C ASP A 106 -3.81 1.19 1.46
N LEU A 107 -3.11 2.07 0.77
CA LEU A 107 -1.72 2.41 1.06
C LEU A 107 -1.61 3.20 2.37
N THR A 108 -1.10 2.51 3.38
CA THR A 108 -0.77 3.08 4.69
C THR A 108 0.58 2.54 5.14
N THR A 109 1.19 3.20 6.12
CA THR A 109 2.44 2.72 6.71
C THR A 109 2.27 1.44 7.55
N SER A 110 1.03 1.07 7.89
CA SER A 110 0.70 -0.20 8.54
C SER A 110 0.61 -1.37 7.56
N ASN A 111 0.50 -1.10 6.25
CA ASN A 111 0.42 -2.11 5.19
C ASN A 111 1.74 -2.30 4.44
N ILE A 112 2.82 -1.83 5.00
CA ILE A 112 4.19 -2.08 4.53
C ILE A 112 4.98 -2.62 5.71
N LEU A 113 5.61 -3.79 5.53
CA LEU A 113 6.43 -4.44 6.55
C LEU A 113 7.92 -4.26 6.25
N LEU A 114 8.72 -4.27 7.31
CA LEU A 114 10.16 -4.39 7.27
C LEU A 114 10.54 -5.78 7.74
N ARG A 115 11.22 -6.56 6.89
CA ARG A 115 11.81 -7.84 7.30
C ARG A 115 13.01 -7.59 8.21
N PRO A 116 13.28 -8.49 9.17
CA PRO A 116 14.51 -8.39 9.95
C PRO A 116 15.75 -8.70 9.09
N PRO A 117 16.88 -8.06 9.33
CA PRO A 117 17.10 -6.92 10.22
C PRO A 117 16.57 -5.61 9.60
N THR A 118 15.99 -4.74 10.42
CA THR A 118 15.35 -3.50 9.96
C THR A 118 16.27 -2.55 9.21
N GLU A 119 17.57 -2.59 9.52
CA GLU A 119 18.59 -1.74 8.89
C GLU A 119 18.77 -2.00 7.39
N LYS A 120 18.38 -3.18 6.91
CA LYS A 120 18.43 -3.53 5.49
C LYS A 120 17.33 -2.86 4.68
N LEU A 121 16.29 -2.33 5.33
CA LEU A 121 15.13 -1.70 4.69
C LEU A 121 14.51 -2.60 3.61
N ASP A 122 14.34 -3.88 3.93
CA ASP A 122 13.70 -4.87 3.08
C ASP A 122 12.17 -4.77 3.26
N LEU A 123 11.54 -4.04 2.34
CA LEU A 123 10.12 -3.71 2.40
C LEU A 123 9.25 -4.79 1.76
N VAL A 124 8.11 -5.09 2.38
CA VAL A 124 7.10 -6.02 1.88
C VAL A 124 5.74 -5.35 1.92
N LEU A 125 5.06 -5.26 0.78
CA LEU A 125 3.68 -4.79 0.70
C LEU A 125 2.72 -5.90 1.15
N ILE A 126 1.76 -5.54 2.00
CA ILE A 126 0.73 -6.47 2.48
C ILE A 126 -0.67 -5.87 2.34
N ASP A 127 -1.68 -6.71 2.54
CA ASP A 127 -3.10 -6.36 2.55
C ASP A 127 -3.61 -5.76 1.22
N PHE A 128 -3.68 -6.61 0.21
CA PHE A 128 -4.18 -6.28 -1.12
C PHE A 128 -5.70 -6.45 -1.27
N GLY A 129 -6.44 -6.44 -0.16
CA GLY A 129 -7.88 -6.68 -0.14
C GLY A 129 -8.74 -5.68 -0.91
N LEU A 130 -8.23 -4.45 -1.12
CA LEU A 130 -8.88 -3.40 -1.91
C LEU A 130 -8.15 -3.13 -3.23
N SER A 131 -7.18 -3.97 -3.58
CA SER A 131 -6.36 -3.78 -4.79
C SER A 131 -7.13 -4.08 -6.08
N PHE A 132 -6.66 -3.48 -7.15
CA PHE A 132 -7.17 -3.75 -8.51
C PHE A 132 -6.10 -3.40 -9.55
N ILE A 133 -6.32 -3.81 -10.78
CA ILE A 133 -5.41 -3.53 -11.90
C ILE A 133 -5.95 -2.35 -12.70
N SER A 134 -5.13 -1.31 -12.85
CA SER A 134 -5.46 -0.12 -13.63
C SER A 134 -4.21 0.57 -14.14
N GLY A 135 -4.20 0.91 -15.41
CA GLY A 135 -3.17 1.75 -16.03
C GLY A 135 -3.47 3.25 -15.95
N LEU A 136 -4.59 3.64 -15.34
CA LEU A 136 -5.01 5.05 -15.31
C LEU A 136 -4.17 5.87 -14.34
N PRO A 137 -3.59 6.99 -14.78
CA PRO A 137 -2.86 7.90 -13.88
C PRO A 137 -3.70 8.42 -12.70
N GLU A 138 -5.00 8.60 -12.90
CA GLU A 138 -5.94 9.01 -11.84
C GLU A 138 -5.93 8.02 -10.68
N ASP A 139 -6.03 6.72 -10.97
CA ASP A 139 -6.07 5.68 -9.93
C ASP A 139 -4.74 5.59 -9.18
N LYS A 140 -3.62 5.73 -9.88
CA LYS A 140 -2.29 5.78 -9.28
C LYS A 140 -2.12 7.04 -8.40
N GLY A 141 -2.62 8.17 -8.86
CA GLY A 141 -2.62 9.42 -8.11
C GLY A 141 -3.45 9.34 -6.82
N VAL A 142 -4.62 8.73 -6.88
CA VAL A 142 -5.46 8.47 -5.70
C VAL A 142 -4.76 7.55 -4.71
N ASP A 143 -4.09 6.51 -5.20
CA ASP A 143 -3.32 5.58 -4.37
C ASP A 143 -2.24 6.31 -3.56
N LEU A 144 -1.47 7.19 -4.21
CA LEU A 144 -0.47 8.04 -3.54
C LEU A 144 -1.11 9.05 -2.57
N TYR A 145 -2.28 9.58 -2.90
CA TYR A 145 -3.00 10.51 -2.03
C TYR A 145 -3.47 9.84 -0.74
N VAL A 146 -3.94 8.60 -0.81
CA VAL A 146 -4.31 7.81 0.37
C VAL A 146 -3.10 7.67 1.31
N LEU A 147 -1.92 7.38 0.77
CA LEU A 147 -0.69 7.29 1.56
C LEU A 147 -0.31 8.64 2.16
N GLU A 148 -0.39 9.73 1.41
CA GLU A 148 -0.13 11.09 1.93
C GLU A 148 -1.04 11.42 3.11
N LYS A 149 -2.32 11.12 3.01
CA LYS A 149 -3.28 11.30 4.09
C LYS A 149 -2.94 10.45 5.31
N ALA A 150 -2.48 9.22 5.11
CA ALA A 150 -2.03 8.36 6.19
C ALA A 150 -0.80 8.95 6.91
N PHE A 151 0.16 9.51 6.18
CA PHE A 151 1.30 10.23 6.78
C PHE A 151 0.84 11.44 7.60
N LEU A 152 -0.04 12.28 7.07
CA LEU A 152 -0.53 13.47 7.77
C LEU A 152 -1.29 13.13 9.05
N SER A 153 -2.06 12.04 9.04
CA SER A 153 -2.89 11.66 10.20
C SER A 153 -2.13 10.84 11.25
N THR A 154 -1.14 10.06 10.85
CA THR A 154 -0.47 9.07 11.72
C THR A 154 0.94 9.48 12.12
N HIS A 155 1.63 10.23 11.25
CA HIS A 155 3.04 10.58 11.41
C HIS A 155 3.24 12.10 11.35
N PRO A 156 2.99 12.83 12.43
CA PRO A 156 3.25 14.28 12.45
C PRO A 156 4.73 14.57 12.17
N ASP A 157 5.01 15.72 11.58
CA ASP A 157 6.37 16.19 11.27
C ASP A 157 7.15 15.28 10.29
N THR A 158 6.45 14.66 9.35
CA THR A 158 7.04 13.79 8.33
C THR A 158 6.88 14.29 6.89
N GLU A 159 6.66 15.59 6.70
CA GLU A 159 6.48 16.19 5.37
C GLU A 159 7.69 15.96 4.47
N MET A 160 8.91 16.07 5.03
CA MET A 160 10.14 15.83 4.29
C MET A 160 10.27 14.38 3.84
N MET A 161 9.77 13.46 4.65
CA MET A 161 9.76 12.03 4.33
C MET A 161 8.87 11.74 3.13
N PHE A 162 7.62 12.23 3.13
CA PHE A 162 6.72 12.05 2.01
C PHE A 162 7.21 12.74 0.73
N LYS A 163 7.83 13.92 0.87
CA LYS A 163 8.45 14.63 -0.24
C LYS A 163 9.59 13.83 -0.87
N ALA A 164 10.46 13.22 -0.06
CA ALA A 164 11.54 12.34 -0.53
C ALA A 164 10.98 11.09 -1.23
N LEU A 165 9.90 10.52 -0.69
CA LEU A 165 9.19 9.39 -1.32
C LEU A 165 8.70 9.74 -2.72
N LEU A 166 8.02 10.87 -2.89
CA LEU A 166 7.51 11.31 -4.18
C LEU A 166 8.63 11.63 -5.17
N LYS A 167 9.72 12.22 -4.70
CA LYS A 167 10.89 12.51 -5.54
C LYS A 167 11.47 11.22 -6.13
N THR A 168 11.64 10.20 -5.30
CA THR A 168 12.16 8.90 -5.74
C THR A 168 11.15 8.16 -6.61
N TYR A 169 9.87 8.22 -6.28
CA TYR A 169 8.80 7.69 -7.13
C TYR A 169 8.86 8.28 -8.53
N ALA A 170 8.96 9.60 -8.64
CA ALA A 170 9.02 10.30 -9.92
C ALA A 170 10.28 9.94 -10.72
N ALA A 171 11.41 9.74 -10.04
CA ALA A 171 12.67 9.36 -10.68
C ALA A 171 12.69 7.90 -11.14
N THR A 172 11.97 7.02 -10.45
CA THR A 172 11.96 5.57 -10.71
C THR A 172 10.93 5.17 -11.75
N SER A 173 9.72 5.71 -11.67
CA SER A 173 8.64 5.39 -12.61
C SER A 173 8.79 6.15 -13.92
N LYS A 174 8.78 5.44 -15.03
CA LYS A 174 8.80 6.02 -16.38
C LYS A 174 7.49 6.73 -16.74
N LYS A 175 6.41 6.45 -16.00
CA LYS A 175 5.06 6.98 -16.24
C LYS A 175 4.62 7.97 -15.17
N SER A 176 5.56 8.50 -14.37
CA SER A 176 5.25 9.30 -13.19
C SER A 176 4.64 10.68 -13.47
N GLY A 177 5.01 11.31 -14.57
CA GLY A 177 4.55 12.69 -14.88
C GLY A 177 3.02 12.86 -14.81
N PRO A 178 2.24 12.09 -15.59
CA PRO A 178 0.77 12.14 -15.50
C PRO A 178 0.22 11.78 -14.12
N VAL A 179 0.86 10.86 -13.41
CA VAL A 179 0.44 10.44 -12.06
C VAL A 179 0.59 11.58 -11.06
N ILE A 180 1.75 12.25 -11.04
CA ILE A 180 2.00 13.40 -10.15
C ILE A 180 1.02 14.53 -10.45
N LYS A 181 0.73 14.79 -11.72
CA LYS A 181 -0.28 15.78 -12.11
C LYS A 181 -1.66 15.43 -11.55
N ARG A 182 -2.08 14.18 -11.64
CA ARG A 182 -3.34 13.71 -11.06
C ARG A 182 -3.35 13.80 -9.54
N LEU A 183 -2.23 13.48 -8.89
CA LEU A 183 -2.09 13.65 -7.44
C LEU A 183 -2.36 15.10 -7.02
N ASP A 184 -1.79 16.08 -7.74
CA ASP A 184 -2.01 17.50 -7.46
C ASP A 184 -3.48 17.88 -7.61
N GLU A 185 -4.16 17.38 -8.64
CA GLU A 185 -5.59 17.60 -8.86
C GLU A 185 -6.44 16.98 -7.73
N VAL A 186 -6.11 15.78 -7.27
CA VAL A 186 -6.79 15.09 -6.17
C VAL A 186 -6.62 15.88 -4.87
N ARG A 187 -5.43 16.39 -4.60
CA ARG A 187 -5.13 17.25 -3.45
C ARG A 187 -6.02 18.49 -3.43
N LEU A 188 -6.20 19.14 -4.57
CA LEU A 188 -7.06 20.33 -4.70
C LEU A 188 -8.54 20.00 -4.42
N ARG A 189 -9.04 18.87 -4.90
CA ARG A 189 -10.40 18.40 -4.61
C ARG A 189 -10.59 18.09 -3.13
N GLY A 190 -9.60 17.49 -2.47
CA GLY A 190 -9.63 17.20 -1.04
C GLY A 190 -9.69 18.46 -0.19
N ARG A 191 -8.91 19.50 -0.53
CA ARG A 191 -8.94 20.79 0.16
C ARG A 191 -10.29 21.49 0.03
N LYS A 192 -10.92 21.47 -1.13
CA LYS A 192 -12.24 22.06 -1.34
C LYS A 192 -13.30 21.40 -0.47
N ARG A 193 -13.27 20.08 -0.32
CA ARG A 193 -14.21 19.35 0.55
C ARG A 193 -14.04 19.69 2.02
N SER A 194 -12.81 19.87 2.50
CA SER A 194 -12.55 20.25 3.89
C SER A 194 -12.90 21.70 4.23
N MET A 195 -13.08 22.56 3.22
CA MET A 195 -13.49 23.97 3.41
C MET A 195 -15.01 24.16 3.37
N ILE A 196 -15.78 23.17 2.94
CA ILE A 196 -17.24 23.22 2.80
C ILE A 196 -17.94 22.40 3.89
N GLY A 197 -17.19 21.60 4.66
CA GLY A 197 -17.70 20.74 5.73
C GLY A 197 -17.77 21.38 7.10
#